data_fc340aabce59e27a9f11c230494f87a7
#
_entry.id   fc340aabce59e27a9f11c230494f87a7
#
_cell.length_a   1.000
_cell.length_b   1.000
_cell.length_c   1.000
_cell.angle_alpha   90.00
_cell.angle_beta   90.00
_cell.angle_gamma   90.00
#
_symmetry.space_group_name_H-M   'P 1'
#
loop_
_entity.id
_entity.type
_entity.pdbx_description
1 polymer ?
#
loop_
_entity_poly.entity_id
_entity_poly.type
_entity_poly.pdbx_seq_one_letter_code
_entity_poly.pdbx_strand_id
1 'polypeptide(L)'
;MKNNLTNNYSRNIYVLVLISFFLIVSACNQKKVKVVDEEKIITTKPVLPDWAKNSSIYEVNIRQYTPEGTFNAFANHLPRLKELGADILWLMPVFPVGEKNRKGTLGSYYSVKDYKKINPEFGTREDFKALIDKIHSMGMYVILDWVANHTAWDNSLISEHPDWYTHDTTGTIISPVEDWSDVADLNYENRDLRNYMSDALVYWVEELNVDGYRCDVAGMVPVDFWDKARTKLDEIKPVFMLAEWEDPILLEKAFNMDYAWDFHHIMNEIAKGEKNVDAIDNYFIKPKKDYPPYSIRMNFVSNHDENSWNGTVWERMGDAAEAMVVLSATVPGMPLIYSGQEAGINKRLSFFEKDEIEWKEQEMGSIYKTLFDLKKKNKALWNGEFGGELKRIGTTNDSGIFAFLREKEEHKVFVVLNLTDETQKFTFNEKCYCDKYTDVFTGKSFEIIDEIGMSLEPWEYSVCEKH
;
A
#
# COMPACT_ATOMS: atom_id res chain seq x y z
N MET A 1 -26.95 64.45 -36.33
CA MET A 1 -27.65 65.66 -35.87
C MET A 1 -27.53 65.65 -34.35
N LYS A 2 -26.65 66.48 -33.89
CA LYS A 2 -26.87 67.65 -33.03
C LYS A 2 -27.45 67.25 -31.67
N ASN A 3 -26.87 67.44 -30.65
CA ASN A 3 -26.06 68.39 -29.89
C ASN A 3 -26.46 68.25 -28.43
N ASN A 4 -25.47 68.11 -27.52
CA ASN A 4 -24.90 69.17 -26.70
C ASN A 4 -25.87 69.71 -25.62
N LEU A 5 -25.53 69.83 -24.44
CA LEU A 5 -24.54 70.53 -23.62
C LEU A 5 -25.14 70.60 -22.20
N THR A 6 -24.46 70.40 -21.23
CA THR A 6 -23.52 71.12 -20.34
C THR A 6 -24.07 71.43 -18.96
N ASN A 7 -23.21 71.14 -18.00
CA ASN A 7 -22.76 72.03 -16.89
C ASN A 7 -23.75 72.40 -15.78
N ASN A 8 -23.43 72.33 -14.56
CA ASN A 8 -22.32 72.68 -13.71
C ASN A 8 -22.84 73.15 -12.33
N TYR A 9 -21.99 72.93 -11.31
CA TYR A 9 -21.87 73.70 -10.04
C TYR A 9 -23.02 73.60 -9.00
N SER A 10 -22.81 73.40 -7.77
CA SER A 10 -21.76 73.46 -6.74
C SER A 10 -22.41 73.72 -5.38
N ARG A 11 -21.71 73.28 -4.36
CA ARG A 11 -21.52 73.88 -3.00
C ARG A 11 -22.53 73.63 -1.89
N ASN A 12 -22.00 72.85 -0.94
CA ASN A 12 -21.95 73.11 0.53
C ASN A 12 -23.13 73.82 1.23
N ILE A 13 -23.60 73.21 2.31
CA ILE A 13 -23.55 73.85 3.64
C ILE A 13 -24.01 72.81 4.70
N TYR A 14 -23.25 72.80 5.82
CA TYR A 14 -23.48 72.10 7.08
C TYR A 14 -24.70 72.63 7.79
N VAL A 15 -25.46 71.77 8.50
CA VAL A 15 -26.05 72.10 9.82
C VAL A 15 -26.24 70.80 10.64
N LEU A 16 -25.62 70.80 11.79
CA LEU A 16 -25.90 69.91 12.94
C LEU A 16 -27.24 70.32 13.60
N VAL A 17 -28.04 69.33 14.00
CA VAL A 17 -28.85 69.42 15.25
C VAL A 17 -29.03 68.07 15.88
N LEU A 18 -28.82 68.03 17.17
CA LEU A 18 -28.86 66.97 18.17
C LEU A 18 -30.30 66.59 18.62
N ILE A 19 -30.40 65.38 19.20
CA ILE A 19 -31.25 64.93 20.30
C ILE A 19 -32.63 64.39 19.93
N SER A 20 -32.93 63.07 20.17
CA SER A 20 -33.53 62.58 21.40
C SER A 20 -33.75 61.06 21.38
N PHE A 21 -33.43 60.46 22.50
CA PHE A 21 -33.72 59.11 23.00
C PHE A 21 -35.12 58.60 22.72
N PHE A 22 -35.23 57.37 22.24
CA PHE A 22 -36.29 56.45 22.66
C PHE A 22 -35.76 55.00 22.60
N LEU A 23 -35.60 54.38 23.78
CA LEU A 23 -35.34 52.99 24.00
C LEU A 23 -36.62 52.21 23.65
N ILE A 24 -36.52 51.33 22.63
CA ILE A 24 -37.43 50.19 22.50
C ILE A 24 -36.58 48.91 22.57
N VAL A 25 -36.66 48.26 23.72
CA VAL A 25 -36.14 46.91 23.95
C VAL A 25 -36.99 45.95 23.11
N SER A 26 -36.51 45.51 21.98
CA SER A 26 -37.07 44.38 21.23
C SER A 26 -36.15 43.20 21.44
N ALA A 27 -36.56 42.26 22.28
CA ALA A 27 -35.87 40.99 22.49
C ALA A 27 -35.98 40.16 21.22
N CYS A 28 -35.01 40.30 20.33
CA CYS A 28 -34.79 39.33 19.27
C CYS A 28 -33.98 38.17 19.81
N ASN A 29 -34.65 37.05 19.90
CA ASN A 29 -34.09 35.74 20.20
C ASN A 29 -33.14 35.37 19.05
N GLN A 30 -31.85 35.73 19.14
CA GLN A 30 -30.82 35.28 18.24
C GLN A 30 -30.58 33.79 18.52
N LYS A 31 -31.19 32.92 17.71
CA LYS A 31 -30.65 31.56 17.53
C LYS A 31 -29.17 31.72 17.17
N LYS A 32 -28.28 31.32 18.09
CA LYS A 32 -26.86 31.09 17.77
C LYS A 32 -26.82 30.10 16.62
N VAL A 33 -26.58 30.60 15.42
CA VAL A 33 -26.10 29.79 14.33
C VAL A 33 -24.73 29.27 14.82
N LYS A 34 -24.66 27.98 15.12
CA LYS A 34 -23.36 27.32 15.27
C LYS A 34 -22.63 27.57 13.96
N VAL A 35 -21.62 28.40 14.00
CA VAL A 35 -20.58 28.42 12.97
C VAL A 35 -20.00 27.02 13.04
N VAL A 36 -20.28 26.23 12.03
CA VAL A 36 -19.55 24.97 11.79
C VAL A 36 -18.14 25.46 11.46
N ASP A 37 -17.18 25.18 12.33
CA ASP A 37 -15.79 25.38 12.02
C ASP A 37 -15.53 24.69 10.68
N GLU A 38 -15.16 25.46 9.67
CA GLU A 38 -14.56 24.92 8.45
C GLU A 38 -13.29 24.19 8.88
N GLU A 39 -13.35 22.87 8.96
CA GLU A 39 -12.19 22.03 9.24
C GLU A 39 -11.07 22.44 8.27
N LYS A 40 -9.99 22.91 8.85
CA LYS A 40 -8.79 23.33 8.14
C LYS A 40 -8.20 22.08 7.46
N ILE A 41 -8.52 21.86 6.20
CA ILE A 41 -7.89 20.82 5.40
C ILE A 41 -6.42 21.16 5.30
N ILE A 42 -5.59 20.42 6.02
CA ILE A 42 -4.13 20.60 5.96
C ILE A 42 -3.66 20.02 4.63
N THR A 43 -3.26 20.87 3.71
CA THR A 43 -2.75 20.53 2.37
C THR A 43 -1.27 20.13 2.41
N THR A 44 -0.89 19.21 3.30
CA THR A 44 0.48 18.71 3.39
C THR A 44 0.56 17.28 2.87
N LYS A 45 1.68 16.94 2.21
CA LYS A 45 1.97 15.54 1.81
C LYS A 45 1.86 14.62 3.02
N PRO A 46 1.45 13.36 2.85
CA PRO A 46 1.37 12.41 3.96
C PRO A 46 2.75 12.20 4.60
N VAL A 47 2.80 12.29 5.92
CA VAL A 47 4.06 12.06 6.65
C VAL A 47 4.43 10.58 6.52
N LEU A 48 5.62 10.31 6.00
CA LEU A 48 6.17 8.96 6.00
C LEU A 48 6.87 8.73 7.35
N PRO A 49 6.48 7.73 8.16
CA PRO A 49 7.22 7.38 9.36
C PRO A 49 8.70 7.07 9.07
N ASP A 50 9.61 7.51 9.92
CA ASP A 50 11.05 7.35 9.69
C ASP A 50 11.48 5.90 9.45
N TRP A 51 10.87 4.97 10.15
CA TRP A 51 11.13 3.55 10.01
C TRP A 51 10.72 2.96 8.65
N ALA A 52 9.79 3.61 7.92
CA ALA A 52 9.31 3.11 6.63
C ALA A 52 10.25 3.43 5.45
N LYS A 53 11.25 4.30 5.63
CA LYS A 53 12.15 4.73 4.57
C LYS A 53 12.92 3.60 3.89
N ASN A 54 13.29 2.57 4.63
CA ASN A 54 14.04 1.41 4.14
C ASN A 54 13.36 0.07 4.46
N SER A 55 12.08 0.12 4.78
CA SER A 55 11.30 -1.07 5.15
C SER A 55 10.90 -1.91 3.94
N SER A 56 10.68 -3.17 4.21
CA SER A 56 9.96 -4.15 3.40
C SER A 56 8.66 -4.52 4.11
N ILE A 57 7.69 -5.04 3.37
CA ILE A 57 6.40 -5.44 3.91
C ILE A 57 6.20 -6.95 3.78
N TYR A 58 5.61 -7.56 4.79
CA TYR A 58 5.26 -8.97 4.84
C TYR A 58 3.79 -9.12 5.18
N GLU A 59 3.01 -9.70 4.29
CA GLU A 59 1.59 -9.93 4.45
C GLU A 59 1.34 -11.22 5.23
N VAL A 60 0.56 -11.12 6.31
CA VAL A 60 0.31 -12.20 7.27
C VAL A 60 -1.16 -12.62 7.23
N ASN A 61 -1.39 -13.86 6.86
CA ASN A 61 -2.69 -14.52 7.01
C ASN A 61 -2.68 -15.34 8.30
N ILE A 62 -3.20 -14.81 9.40
CA ILE A 62 -3.19 -15.48 10.72
C ILE A 62 -3.89 -16.85 10.67
N ARG A 63 -5.03 -16.95 9.96
CA ARG A 63 -5.80 -18.20 9.84
C ARG A 63 -4.98 -19.34 9.22
N GLN A 64 -4.12 -19.00 8.24
CA GLN A 64 -3.38 -19.96 7.43
C GLN A 64 -1.95 -20.20 7.89
N TYR A 65 -1.42 -19.32 8.77
CA TYR A 65 0.00 -19.25 9.09
C TYR A 65 0.51 -20.44 9.89
N THR A 66 -0.30 -20.92 10.84
CA THR A 66 0.02 -22.06 11.71
C THR A 66 -1.16 -23.03 11.77
N PRO A 67 -0.93 -24.30 12.20
CA PRO A 67 -2.03 -25.23 12.44
C PRO A 67 -3.10 -24.68 13.38
N GLU A 68 -2.70 -23.93 14.44
CA GLU A 68 -3.62 -23.31 15.39
C GLU A 68 -4.37 -22.11 14.77
N GLY A 69 -3.70 -21.34 13.90
CA GLY A 69 -4.26 -20.13 13.29
C GLY A 69 -4.53 -19.02 14.30
N THR A 70 -3.66 -18.86 15.31
CA THR A 70 -3.83 -17.91 16.41
C THR A 70 -2.67 -16.91 16.53
N PHE A 71 -2.93 -15.76 17.17
CA PHE A 71 -1.90 -14.74 17.44
C PHE A 71 -0.73 -15.33 18.25
N ASN A 72 -1.01 -16.14 19.25
CA ASN A 72 0.01 -16.74 20.10
C ASN A 72 0.89 -17.74 19.35
N ALA A 73 0.31 -18.52 18.44
CA ALA A 73 1.07 -19.43 17.60
C ALA A 73 1.92 -18.64 16.58
N PHE A 74 1.33 -17.65 15.90
CA PHE A 74 2.05 -16.77 14.98
C PHE A 74 3.23 -16.04 15.67
N ALA A 75 3.05 -15.58 16.90
CA ALA A 75 4.09 -14.88 17.66
C ALA A 75 5.40 -15.68 17.81
N ASN A 76 5.36 -17.01 17.69
CA ASN A 76 6.57 -17.86 17.74
C ASN A 76 7.40 -17.77 16.45
N HIS A 77 6.84 -17.28 15.36
CA HIS A 77 7.50 -17.10 14.06
C HIS A 77 8.14 -15.73 13.88
N LEU A 78 7.89 -14.77 14.77
CA LEU A 78 8.47 -13.42 14.69
C LEU A 78 10.00 -13.39 14.60
N PRO A 79 10.78 -14.24 15.33
CA PRO A 79 12.23 -14.28 15.17
C PRO A 79 12.65 -14.61 13.74
N ARG A 80 12.01 -15.58 13.10
CA ARG A 80 12.27 -15.96 11.70
C ARG A 80 11.97 -14.81 10.74
N LEU A 81 10.84 -14.12 10.93
CA LEU A 81 10.49 -12.98 10.10
C LEU A 81 11.46 -11.81 10.26
N LYS A 82 11.92 -11.57 11.48
CA LYS A 82 12.97 -10.57 11.73
C LYS A 82 14.28 -10.94 11.04
N GLU A 83 14.67 -12.20 11.08
CA GLU A 83 15.86 -12.71 10.39
C GLU A 83 15.73 -12.64 8.86
N LEU A 84 14.54 -12.87 8.33
CA LEU A 84 14.22 -12.69 6.91
C LEU A 84 14.39 -11.23 6.47
N GLY A 85 14.32 -10.28 7.39
CA GLY A 85 14.41 -8.85 7.12
C GLY A 85 13.06 -8.16 6.93
N ALA A 86 11.95 -8.82 7.30
CA ALA A 86 10.64 -8.18 7.31
C ALA A 86 10.57 -7.07 8.36
N ASP A 87 10.03 -5.92 7.99
CA ASP A 87 9.91 -4.75 8.86
C ASP A 87 8.47 -4.42 9.20
N ILE A 88 7.61 -4.39 8.20
CA ILE A 88 6.19 -4.12 8.34
C ILE A 88 5.46 -5.45 8.24
N LEU A 89 4.74 -5.82 9.27
CA LEU A 89 3.82 -6.96 9.24
C LEU A 89 2.40 -6.42 8.93
N TRP A 90 1.92 -6.67 7.72
CA TRP A 90 0.55 -6.39 7.35
C TRP A 90 -0.31 -7.59 7.74
N LEU A 91 -1.10 -7.45 8.79
CA LEU A 91 -2.05 -8.47 9.21
C LEU A 91 -3.34 -8.33 8.41
N MET A 92 -3.71 -9.36 7.66
CA MET A 92 -5.03 -9.48 7.03
C MET A 92 -6.12 -9.28 8.09
N PRO A 93 -7.40 -8.98 7.71
CA PRO A 93 -8.41 -8.55 8.68
C PRO A 93 -8.49 -9.44 9.92
N VAL A 94 -8.40 -8.83 11.10
CA VAL A 94 -8.41 -9.51 12.41
C VAL A 94 -9.76 -9.44 13.09
N PHE A 95 -10.78 -8.92 12.41
CA PHE A 95 -12.12 -8.68 12.91
C PHE A 95 -12.98 -9.96 12.92
N PRO A 96 -14.04 -10.04 13.75
CA PRO A 96 -15.02 -11.11 13.65
C PRO A 96 -15.65 -11.15 12.27
N VAL A 97 -15.78 -12.36 11.73
CA VAL A 97 -16.34 -12.61 10.39
C VAL A 97 -17.84 -12.84 10.48
N GLY A 98 -18.60 -12.26 9.53
CA GLY A 98 -20.04 -12.45 9.43
C GLY A 98 -20.44 -13.91 9.22
N GLU A 99 -21.67 -14.25 9.65
CA GLU A 99 -22.26 -15.57 9.49
C GLU A 99 -23.40 -15.59 8.46
N LYS A 100 -24.11 -14.46 8.34
CA LYS A 100 -25.20 -14.32 7.38
C LYS A 100 -24.65 -14.20 5.98
N ASN A 101 -25.14 -15.04 5.06
CA ASN A 101 -24.71 -15.14 3.67
C ASN A 101 -23.22 -15.53 3.51
N ARG A 102 -22.63 -16.15 4.53
CA ARG A 102 -21.22 -16.56 4.55
C ARG A 102 -20.89 -17.48 3.38
N LYS A 103 -19.77 -17.21 2.71
CA LYS A 103 -19.18 -18.10 1.71
C LYS A 103 -18.23 -19.09 2.39
N GLY A 104 -18.28 -20.38 2.01
CA GLY A 104 -17.49 -21.42 2.65
C GLY A 104 -17.85 -21.66 4.13
N THR A 105 -16.99 -22.36 4.86
CA THR A 105 -17.26 -22.72 6.27
C THR A 105 -16.84 -21.63 7.23
N LEU A 106 -15.73 -20.91 6.97
CA LEU A 106 -15.16 -19.88 7.85
C LEU A 106 -15.43 -18.45 7.36
N GLY A 107 -15.85 -18.29 6.11
CA GLY A 107 -16.17 -16.99 5.52
C GLY A 107 -14.95 -16.15 5.12
N SER A 108 -15.25 -15.05 4.44
CA SER A 108 -14.27 -14.05 4.04
C SER A 108 -13.78 -13.25 5.23
N TYR A 109 -12.49 -13.03 5.34
CA TYR A 109 -11.87 -12.09 6.30
C TYR A 109 -12.43 -10.67 6.13
N TYR A 110 -12.84 -10.34 4.91
CA TYR A 110 -13.37 -9.02 4.53
C TYR A 110 -14.86 -8.85 4.82
N SER A 111 -15.56 -9.88 5.31
CA SER A 111 -16.94 -9.79 5.79
C SER A 111 -16.94 -9.40 7.28
N VAL A 112 -16.70 -8.10 7.55
CA VAL A 112 -16.48 -7.56 8.90
C VAL A 112 -17.78 -7.44 9.70
N LYS A 113 -17.88 -8.17 10.82
CA LYS A 113 -19.03 -8.16 11.72
C LYS A 113 -18.97 -7.06 12.80
N ASP A 114 -17.76 -6.66 13.22
CA ASP A 114 -17.54 -5.61 14.23
C ASP A 114 -16.14 -5.01 14.08
N TYR A 115 -16.04 -3.71 13.85
CA TYR A 115 -14.77 -3.01 13.59
C TYR A 115 -13.88 -2.81 14.82
N LYS A 116 -14.39 -3.02 16.03
CA LYS A 116 -13.64 -2.78 17.28
C LYS A 116 -13.41 -4.04 18.11
N LYS A 117 -13.72 -5.22 17.51
CA LYS A 117 -13.48 -6.51 18.15
C LYS A 117 -12.47 -7.36 17.40
N ILE A 118 -11.88 -8.27 18.13
CA ILE A 118 -10.98 -9.29 17.61
C ILE A 118 -11.80 -10.54 17.25
N ASN A 119 -11.44 -11.18 16.13
CA ASN A 119 -11.97 -12.49 15.75
C ASN A 119 -11.58 -13.51 16.81
N PRO A 120 -12.55 -14.15 17.49
CA PRO A 120 -12.27 -15.14 18.53
C PRO A 120 -11.53 -16.39 18.03
N GLU A 121 -11.52 -16.64 16.72
CA GLU A 121 -10.70 -17.72 16.12
C GLU A 121 -9.20 -17.44 16.31
N PHE A 122 -8.77 -16.18 16.36
CA PHE A 122 -7.36 -15.79 16.44
C PHE A 122 -6.88 -15.61 17.87
N GLY A 123 -7.78 -15.42 18.83
CA GLY A 123 -7.47 -15.17 20.23
C GLY A 123 -8.27 -14.02 20.82
N THR A 124 -7.78 -13.48 21.93
CA THR A 124 -8.38 -12.36 22.66
C THR A 124 -7.76 -11.02 22.26
N ARG A 125 -8.36 -9.91 22.73
CA ARG A 125 -7.78 -8.56 22.61
C ARG A 125 -6.41 -8.47 23.31
N GLU A 126 -6.26 -9.13 24.43
CA GLU A 126 -5.04 -9.22 25.22
C GLU A 126 -3.92 -9.99 24.47
N ASP A 127 -4.27 -11.12 23.81
CA ASP A 127 -3.36 -11.85 22.96
C ASP A 127 -2.86 -11.00 21.78
N PHE A 128 -3.77 -10.26 21.15
CA PHE A 128 -3.43 -9.35 20.07
C PHE A 128 -2.52 -8.21 20.54
N LYS A 129 -2.82 -7.59 21.69
CA LYS A 129 -1.95 -6.56 22.28
C LYS A 129 -0.58 -7.09 22.59
N ALA A 130 -0.48 -8.31 23.15
CA ALA A 130 0.79 -8.96 23.44
C ALA A 130 1.58 -9.25 22.15
N LEU A 131 0.91 -9.62 21.05
CA LEU A 131 1.52 -9.79 19.74
C LEU A 131 2.13 -8.48 19.24
N ILE A 132 1.39 -7.37 19.28
CA ILE A 132 1.87 -6.05 18.86
C ILE A 132 3.09 -5.63 19.69
N ASP A 133 3.01 -5.76 21.02
CA ASP A 133 4.12 -5.40 21.91
C ASP A 133 5.38 -6.23 21.60
N LYS A 134 5.22 -7.51 21.28
CA LYS A 134 6.32 -8.38 20.88
C LYS A 134 6.91 -7.97 19.52
N ILE A 135 6.07 -7.64 18.53
CA ILE A 135 6.51 -7.13 17.22
C ILE A 135 7.37 -5.87 17.43
N HIS A 136 6.88 -4.90 18.21
CA HIS A 136 7.59 -3.66 18.49
C HIS A 136 8.89 -3.89 19.24
N SER A 137 8.90 -4.80 20.23
CA SER A 137 10.12 -5.14 21.00
C SER A 137 11.24 -5.70 20.13
N MET A 138 10.89 -6.25 18.95
CA MET A 138 11.85 -6.76 17.96
C MET A 138 12.23 -5.73 16.89
N GLY A 139 11.73 -4.48 17.00
CA GLY A 139 11.98 -3.42 16.03
C GLY A 139 11.29 -3.69 14.67
N MET A 140 10.13 -4.29 14.69
CA MET A 140 9.21 -4.43 13.57
C MET A 140 7.95 -3.60 13.85
N TYR A 141 7.13 -3.39 12.82
CA TYR A 141 5.93 -2.56 12.85
C TYR A 141 4.72 -3.35 12.34
N VAL A 142 3.52 -2.96 12.75
CA VAL A 142 2.30 -3.67 12.38
C VAL A 142 1.28 -2.72 11.77
N ILE A 143 0.77 -3.09 10.59
CA ILE A 143 -0.39 -2.44 9.98
C ILE A 143 -1.54 -3.43 9.89
N LEU A 144 -2.77 -2.91 10.05
CA LEU A 144 -3.98 -3.71 9.93
C LEU A 144 -4.62 -3.55 8.56
N ASP A 145 -5.21 -4.62 8.08
CA ASP A 145 -6.11 -4.57 6.94
C ASP A 145 -7.44 -3.95 7.36
N TRP A 146 -7.82 -2.84 6.72
CA TRP A 146 -9.01 -2.06 7.03
C TRP A 146 -10.03 -2.12 5.92
N VAL A 147 -11.15 -2.75 6.17
CA VAL A 147 -12.24 -2.93 5.22
C VAL A 147 -13.23 -1.77 5.37
N ALA A 148 -13.01 -0.69 4.61
CA ALA A 148 -13.82 0.52 4.75
C ALA A 148 -15.10 0.50 3.91
N ASN A 149 -15.12 -0.21 2.78
CA ASN A 149 -16.18 -0.11 1.78
C ASN A 149 -17.48 -0.83 2.16
N HIS A 150 -17.41 -1.88 2.97
CA HIS A 150 -18.56 -2.77 3.23
C HIS A 150 -18.47 -3.47 4.59
N THR A 151 -19.57 -4.08 5.02
CA THR A 151 -19.64 -4.89 6.25
C THR A 151 -20.27 -6.25 5.97
N ALA A 152 -20.18 -7.17 6.94
CA ALA A 152 -21.02 -8.37 6.97
C ALA A 152 -22.50 -8.02 7.04
N TRP A 153 -23.38 -8.91 6.53
CA TRP A 153 -24.85 -8.75 6.62
C TRP A 153 -25.42 -8.88 8.02
N ASP A 154 -24.67 -9.38 8.99
CA ASP A 154 -25.01 -9.47 10.41
C ASP A 154 -24.17 -8.53 11.28
N ASN A 155 -23.56 -7.48 10.68
CA ASN A 155 -23.04 -6.35 11.44
C ASN A 155 -24.20 -5.60 12.10
N SER A 156 -24.06 -5.24 13.40
CA SER A 156 -25.13 -4.55 14.15
C SER A 156 -25.54 -3.22 13.52
N LEU A 157 -24.63 -2.54 12.83
CA LEU A 157 -24.89 -1.26 12.14
C LEU A 157 -26.04 -1.36 11.13
N ILE A 158 -26.28 -2.53 10.52
CA ILE A 158 -27.41 -2.72 9.59
C ILE A 158 -28.76 -2.48 10.28
N SER A 159 -28.89 -2.91 11.53
CA SER A 159 -30.14 -2.73 12.29
C SER A 159 -30.18 -1.40 13.06
N GLU A 160 -29.04 -0.91 13.50
CA GLU A 160 -28.93 0.33 14.30
C GLU A 160 -28.96 1.58 13.40
N HIS A 161 -28.35 1.50 12.24
CA HIS A 161 -28.15 2.61 11.29
C HIS A 161 -28.36 2.16 9.84
N PRO A 162 -29.56 1.72 9.44
CA PRO A 162 -29.80 1.27 8.06
C PRO A 162 -29.52 2.34 7.01
N ASP A 163 -29.62 3.61 7.37
CA ASP A 163 -29.31 4.77 6.54
C ASP A 163 -27.80 4.95 6.25
N TRP A 164 -26.94 4.17 6.91
CA TRP A 164 -25.49 4.14 6.63
C TRP A 164 -25.13 3.21 5.48
N TYR A 165 -26.11 2.51 4.92
CA TYR A 165 -25.91 1.55 3.83
C TYR A 165 -26.50 2.08 2.52
N THR A 166 -25.93 1.61 1.41
CA THR A 166 -26.44 1.90 0.09
C THR A 166 -27.69 1.07 -0.21
N HIS A 167 -28.73 1.73 -0.72
CA HIS A 167 -29.99 1.11 -1.06
C HIS A 167 -30.26 1.19 -2.55
N ASP A 168 -30.92 0.18 -3.09
CA ASP A 168 -31.48 0.21 -4.42
C ASP A 168 -32.75 1.09 -4.50
N THR A 169 -33.33 1.17 -5.69
CA THR A 169 -34.55 1.95 -5.94
C THR A 169 -35.80 1.43 -5.22
N THR A 170 -35.74 0.22 -4.67
CA THR A 170 -36.82 -0.40 -3.86
C THR A 170 -36.65 -0.16 -2.37
N GLY A 171 -35.52 0.43 -1.95
CA GLY A 171 -35.17 0.64 -0.56
C GLY A 171 -34.51 -0.57 0.10
N THR A 172 -33.98 -1.51 -0.69
CA THR A 172 -33.27 -2.69 -0.19
C THR A 172 -31.77 -2.40 -0.15
N ILE A 173 -31.09 -2.72 0.99
CA ILE A 173 -29.62 -2.63 1.10
C ILE A 173 -29.00 -3.56 0.07
N ILE A 174 -27.94 -3.10 -0.59
CA ILE A 174 -27.25 -3.84 -1.67
C ILE A 174 -25.81 -4.21 -1.29
N SER A 175 -25.24 -5.15 -2.03
CA SER A 175 -23.80 -5.44 -2.05
C SER A 175 -23.08 -4.44 -2.97
N PRO A 176 -21.80 -4.10 -2.71
CA PRO A 176 -21.04 -3.17 -3.55
C PRO A 176 -20.78 -3.71 -4.96
N VAL A 177 -20.63 -5.03 -5.07
CA VAL A 177 -20.41 -5.77 -6.32
C VAL A 177 -21.28 -7.02 -6.28
N GLU A 178 -21.87 -7.42 -7.42
CA GLU A 178 -22.82 -8.54 -7.51
C GLU A 178 -22.26 -9.85 -6.93
N ASP A 179 -20.98 -10.14 -7.21
CA ASP A 179 -20.33 -11.36 -6.72
C ASP A 179 -20.00 -11.32 -5.22
N TRP A 180 -20.01 -10.16 -4.57
CA TRP A 180 -19.71 -10.02 -3.14
C TRP A 180 -20.97 -10.15 -2.28
N SER A 181 -21.71 -11.23 -2.51
CA SER A 181 -23.03 -11.47 -1.90
C SER A 181 -23.02 -11.63 -0.38
N ASP A 182 -21.86 -11.82 0.23
CA ASP A 182 -21.62 -11.97 1.67
C ASP A 182 -21.41 -10.67 2.43
N VAL A 183 -21.43 -9.52 1.73
CA VAL A 183 -21.23 -8.18 2.33
C VAL A 183 -22.26 -7.15 1.85
N ALA A 184 -22.46 -6.11 2.66
CA ALA A 184 -23.36 -4.98 2.44
C ALA A 184 -22.59 -3.68 2.26
N ASP A 185 -22.94 -2.89 1.25
CA ASP A 185 -22.26 -1.67 0.85
C ASP A 185 -22.54 -0.50 1.80
N LEU A 186 -21.49 0.25 2.18
CA LEU A 186 -21.56 1.41 3.06
C LEU A 186 -21.72 2.72 2.27
N ASN A 187 -22.68 3.56 2.70
CA ASN A 187 -22.96 4.84 2.07
C ASN A 187 -22.18 6.00 2.70
N TYR A 188 -21.04 6.34 2.13
CA TYR A 188 -20.18 7.43 2.61
C TYR A 188 -20.73 8.85 2.38
N GLU A 189 -21.91 9.03 1.79
CA GLU A 189 -22.61 10.32 1.85
C GLU A 189 -23.11 10.61 3.28
N ASN A 190 -23.29 9.61 4.12
CA ASN A 190 -23.68 9.75 5.51
C ASN A 190 -22.49 10.21 6.37
N ARG A 191 -22.65 11.37 7.04
CA ARG A 191 -21.58 11.96 7.85
C ARG A 191 -21.33 11.20 9.15
N ASP A 192 -22.35 10.60 9.74
CA ASP A 192 -22.23 9.86 11.00
C ASP A 192 -21.49 8.54 10.77
N LEU A 193 -21.72 7.89 9.63
CA LEU A 193 -20.87 6.76 9.18
C LEU A 193 -19.40 7.17 9.08
N ARG A 194 -19.10 8.28 8.39
CA ARG A 194 -17.70 8.76 8.24
C ARG A 194 -17.06 9.02 9.61
N ASN A 195 -17.78 9.59 10.56
CA ASN A 195 -17.27 9.80 11.90
C ASN A 195 -17.01 8.48 12.62
N TYR A 196 -17.97 7.55 12.59
CA TYR A 196 -17.81 6.22 13.18
C TYR A 196 -16.60 5.47 12.63
N MET A 197 -16.43 5.45 11.30
CA MET A 197 -15.31 4.77 10.65
C MET A 197 -13.97 5.42 10.99
N SER A 198 -13.91 6.76 11.04
CA SER A 198 -12.70 7.47 11.49
C SER A 198 -12.36 7.18 12.95
N ASP A 199 -13.37 7.16 13.83
CA ASP A 199 -13.18 6.87 15.26
C ASP A 199 -12.81 5.39 15.51
N ALA A 200 -13.23 4.51 14.62
CA ALA A 200 -12.81 3.11 14.66
C ALA A 200 -11.34 2.92 14.22
N LEU A 201 -10.87 3.68 13.24
CA LEU A 201 -9.44 3.74 12.90
C LEU A 201 -8.62 4.30 14.08
N VAL A 202 -9.04 5.42 14.66
CA VAL A 202 -8.38 6.03 15.83
C VAL A 202 -8.25 5.03 16.97
N TYR A 203 -9.30 4.27 17.26
CA TYR A 203 -9.33 3.27 18.35
C TYR A 203 -8.15 2.28 18.28
N TRP A 204 -7.82 1.75 17.11
CA TRP A 204 -6.73 0.77 16.98
C TRP A 204 -5.34 1.39 17.17
N VAL A 205 -5.17 2.66 16.78
CA VAL A 205 -3.91 3.38 16.99
C VAL A 205 -3.73 3.78 18.44
N GLU A 206 -4.77 4.35 19.08
CA GLU A 206 -4.71 4.82 20.48
C GLU A 206 -4.62 3.67 21.48
N GLU A 207 -5.50 2.67 21.34
CA GLU A 207 -5.68 1.64 22.35
C GLU A 207 -4.71 0.45 22.18
N LEU A 208 -4.34 0.14 20.94
CA LEU A 208 -3.53 -1.04 20.62
C LEU A 208 -2.19 -0.70 20.00
N ASN A 209 -1.95 0.58 19.72
CA ASN A 209 -0.69 1.09 19.17
C ASN A 209 -0.30 0.49 17.81
N VAL A 210 -1.27 0.19 16.93
CA VAL A 210 -0.96 -0.21 15.55
C VAL A 210 -0.29 0.94 14.78
N ASP A 211 0.55 0.63 13.79
CA ASP A 211 1.41 1.61 13.12
C ASP A 211 0.83 2.10 11.80
N GLY A 212 -0.37 1.64 11.45
CA GLY A 212 -1.06 2.08 10.25
C GLY A 212 -2.01 1.05 9.67
N TYR A 213 -2.33 1.22 8.40
CA TYR A 213 -3.35 0.42 7.72
C TYR A 213 -3.01 0.10 6.28
N ARG A 214 -3.42 -1.07 5.82
CA ARG A 214 -3.73 -1.36 4.42
C ARG A 214 -5.24 -1.21 4.27
N CYS A 215 -5.67 -0.36 3.37
CA CYS A 215 -7.09 -0.08 3.18
C CYS A 215 -7.60 -0.81 1.95
N ASP A 216 -8.49 -1.78 2.23
CA ASP A 216 -9.18 -2.62 1.26
C ASP A 216 -9.98 -1.76 0.28
N VAL A 217 -9.87 -2.05 -1.03
CA VAL A 217 -10.52 -1.35 -2.16
C VAL A 217 -10.63 0.17 -1.96
N ALA A 218 -9.51 0.80 -1.59
CA ALA A 218 -9.46 2.20 -1.16
C ALA A 218 -10.06 3.19 -2.16
N GLY A 219 -10.00 2.89 -3.45
CA GLY A 219 -10.58 3.73 -4.50
C GLY A 219 -12.11 3.66 -4.59
N MET A 220 -12.77 2.72 -3.90
CA MET A 220 -14.23 2.66 -3.79
C MET A 220 -14.77 3.54 -2.65
N VAL A 221 -13.89 4.11 -1.84
CA VAL A 221 -14.22 4.99 -0.71
C VAL A 221 -13.80 6.43 -1.05
N PRO A 222 -14.61 7.48 -0.74
CA PRO A 222 -14.31 8.84 -1.12
C PRO A 222 -12.95 9.35 -0.60
N VAL A 223 -12.16 9.98 -1.47
CA VAL A 223 -10.82 10.51 -1.15
C VAL A 223 -10.83 11.46 0.04
N ASP A 224 -11.83 12.35 0.12
CA ASP A 224 -11.96 13.31 1.24
C ASP A 224 -12.24 12.66 2.60
N PHE A 225 -12.79 11.44 2.62
CA PHE A 225 -12.86 10.64 3.85
C PHE A 225 -11.46 10.22 4.30
N TRP A 226 -10.65 9.69 3.37
CA TRP A 226 -9.29 9.27 3.68
C TRP A 226 -8.41 10.44 4.15
N ASP A 227 -8.52 11.61 3.50
CA ASP A 227 -7.80 12.83 3.88
C ASP A 227 -8.10 13.24 5.32
N LYS A 228 -9.37 13.20 5.72
CA LYS A 228 -9.81 13.52 7.09
C LYS A 228 -9.40 12.46 8.10
N ALA A 229 -9.56 11.19 7.76
CA ALA A 229 -9.14 10.08 8.61
C ALA A 229 -7.62 10.15 8.86
N ARG A 230 -6.81 10.39 7.81
CA ARG A 230 -5.37 10.57 7.93
C ARG A 230 -5.00 11.71 8.88
N THR A 231 -5.66 12.86 8.76
CA THR A 231 -5.42 14.00 9.65
C THR A 231 -5.63 13.64 11.11
N LYS A 232 -6.73 12.95 11.44
CA LYS A 232 -7.01 12.49 12.81
C LYS A 232 -5.95 11.49 13.33
N LEU A 233 -5.49 10.59 12.47
CA LEU A 233 -4.48 9.61 12.84
C LEU A 233 -3.11 10.25 13.10
N ASP A 234 -2.70 11.20 12.26
CA ASP A 234 -1.43 11.92 12.39
C ASP A 234 -1.39 12.84 13.63
N GLU A 235 -2.55 13.24 14.19
CA GLU A 235 -2.63 13.94 15.49
C GLU A 235 -2.18 13.05 16.66
N ILE A 236 -2.25 11.71 16.52
CA ILE A 236 -1.83 10.75 17.54
C ILE A 236 -0.35 10.38 17.34
N LYS A 237 -0.03 9.88 16.16
CA LYS A 237 1.33 9.56 15.71
C LYS A 237 1.37 9.45 14.19
N PRO A 238 2.53 9.66 13.55
CA PRO A 238 2.69 9.33 12.13
C PRO A 238 2.35 7.87 11.88
N VAL A 239 1.38 7.61 10.99
CA VAL A 239 0.96 6.26 10.60
C VAL A 239 1.36 5.96 9.17
N PHE A 240 1.55 4.68 8.85
CA PHE A 240 1.78 4.22 7.48
C PHE A 240 0.47 3.78 6.84
N MET A 241 0.12 4.37 5.69
CA MET A 241 -1.12 4.07 4.98
C MET A 241 -0.82 3.49 3.60
N LEU A 242 -1.33 2.29 3.35
CA LEU A 242 -1.28 1.59 2.06
C LEU A 242 -2.69 1.50 1.46
N ALA A 243 -2.87 2.02 0.25
CA ALA A 243 -4.11 1.88 -0.50
C ALA A 243 -4.08 0.63 -1.39
N GLU A 244 -5.06 -0.24 -1.25
CA GLU A 244 -5.32 -1.21 -2.29
C GLU A 244 -6.06 -0.51 -3.43
N TRP A 245 -5.30 0.08 -4.30
CA TRP A 245 -5.74 0.73 -5.53
C TRP A 245 -4.52 1.17 -6.33
N GLU A 246 -4.71 1.67 -7.53
CA GLU A 246 -3.67 2.30 -8.32
C GLU A 246 -4.19 3.64 -8.87
N ASP A 247 -4.17 4.69 -8.02
CA ASP A 247 -4.60 6.04 -8.38
C ASP A 247 -3.78 7.10 -7.63
N PRO A 248 -3.08 8.00 -8.36
CA PRO A 248 -2.25 9.05 -7.76
C PRO A 248 -2.97 9.95 -6.77
N ILE A 249 -4.26 10.19 -6.93
CA ILE A 249 -5.04 11.09 -6.08
C ILE A 249 -5.06 10.65 -4.61
N LEU A 250 -5.02 9.34 -4.35
CA LEU A 250 -4.98 8.78 -3.00
C LEU A 250 -3.66 9.11 -2.30
N LEU A 251 -2.57 9.28 -3.07
CA LEU A 251 -1.23 9.54 -2.57
C LEU A 251 -0.93 11.02 -2.32
N GLU A 252 -1.84 11.91 -2.70
CA GLU A 252 -1.63 13.35 -2.51
C GLU A 252 -1.61 13.75 -1.03
N LYS A 253 -2.48 13.15 -0.18
CA LYS A 253 -2.66 13.57 1.23
C LYS A 253 -2.82 12.42 2.23
N ALA A 254 -3.45 11.31 1.84
CA ALA A 254 -3.82 10.27 2.79
C ALA A 254 -2.82 9.12 2.84
N PHE A 255 -2.44 8.58 1.69
CA PHE A 255 -1.67 7.36 1.60
C PHE A 255 -0.19 7.60 1.31
N ASN A 256 0.67 6.78 1.90
CA ASN A 256 2.10 6.76 1.64
C ASN A 256 2.44 5.86 0.45
N MET A 257 1.63 4.81 0.24
CA MET A 257 1.87 3.76 -0.73
C MET A 257 0.56 3.28 -1.36
N ASP A 258 0.64 2.88 -2.62
CA ASP A 258 -0.41 2.14 -3.33
C ASP A 258 0.17 0.91 -4.04
N TYR A 259 -0.70 0.08 -4.61
CA TYR A 259 -0.29 -1.12 -5.33
C TYR A 259 0.28 -0.76 -6.71
N ALA A 260 1.30 -1.52 -7.14
CA ALA A 260 1.85 -1.45 -8.49
C ALA A 260 1.21 -2.55 -9.37
N TRP A 261 -0.12 -2.50 -9.54
CA TRP A 261 -0.87 -3.51 -10.31
C TRP A 261 -0.41 -3.62 -11.76
N ASP A 262 -0.22 -2.48 -12.44
CA ASP A 262 0.27 -2.47 -13.81
C ASP A 262 1.64 -3.16 -13.93
N PHE A 263 2.54 -2.92 -12.96
CA PHE A 263 3.85 -3.56 -12.95
C PHE A 263 3.76 -5.06 -12.67
N HIS A 264 2.89 -5.45 -11.74
CA HIS A 264 2.60 -6.86 -11.46
C HIS A 264 2.10 -7.58 -12.73
N HIS A 265 1.16 -6.99 -13.48
CA HIS A 265 0.66 -7.54 -14.73
C HIS A 265 1.78 -7.66 -15.78
N ILE A 266 2.62 -6.61 -15.94
CA ILE A 266 3.77 -6.62 -16.84
C ILE A 266 4.71 -7.80 -16.53
N MET A 267 5.04 -8.03 -15.26
CA MET A 267 5.90 -9.15 -14.86
C MET A 267 5.28 -10.51 -15.22
N ASN A 268 3.98 -10.70 -15.00
CA ASN A 268 3.28 -11.92 -15.40
C ASN A 268 3.26 -12.12 -16.93
N GLU A 269 3.05 -11.04 -17.71
CA GLU A 269 3.01 -11.10 -19.17
C GLU A 269 4.42 -11.38 -19.78
N ILE A 270 5.48 -10.84 -19.16
CA ILE A 270 6.85 -11.16 -19.54
C ILE A 270 7.18 -12.62 -19.25
N ALA A 271 6.82 -13.11 -18.06
CA ALA A 271 7.04 -14.51 -17.69
C ALA A 271 6.34 -15.51 -18.63
N LYS A 272 5.24 -15.09 -19.26
CA LYS A 272 4.48 -15.87 -20.27
C LYS A 272 5.01 -15.67 -21.71
N GLY A 273 5.98 -14.79 -21.93
CA GLY A 273 6.47 -14.42 -23.27
C GLY A 273 5.49 -13.55 -24.06
N GLU A 274 4.48 -12.97 -23.43
CA GLU A 274 3.49 -12.08 -24.07
C GLU A 274 4.00 -10.63 -24.20
N LYS A 275 4.97 -10.24 -23.36
CA LYS A 275 5.69 -8.95 -23.39
C LYS A 275 7.19 -9.18 -23.23
N ASN A 276 7.95 -8.12 -23.43
CA ASN A 276 9.40 -8.08 -23.28
C ASN A 276 9.81 -6.89 -22.40
N VAL A 277 11.12 -6.62 -22.27
CA VAL A 277 11.71 -5.52 -21.49
C VAL A 277 11.15 -4.15 -21.85
N ASP A 278 10.73 -3.92 -23.12
CA ASP A 278 10.14 -2.63 -23.54
C ASP A 278 8.92 -2.23 -22.67
N ALA A 279 8.18 -3.21 -22.14
CA ALA A 279 7.05 -2.94 -21.26
C ALA A 279 7.51 -2.36 -19.91
N ILE A 280 8.63 -2.85 -19.37
CA ILE A 280 9.23 -2.32 -18.13
C ILE A 280 9.80 -0.92 -18.38
N ASP A 281 10.50 -0.73 -19.49
CA ASP A 281 11.02 0.58 -19.90
C ASP A 281 9.88 1.61 -20.03
N ASN A 282 8.76 1.21 -20.62
CA ASN A 282 7.58 2.05 -20.72
C ASN A 282 6.98 2.40 -19.34
N TYR A 283 7.04 1.47 -18.40
CA TYR A 283 6.51 1.67 -17.05
C TYR A 283 7.37 2.63 -16.21
N PHE A 284 8.69 2.48 -16.21
CA PHE A 284 9.59 3.27 -15.35
C PHE A 284 10.15 4.54 -16.00
N ILE A 285 10.40 4.53 -17.33
CA ILE A 285 11.12 5.61 -18.02
C ILE A 285 10.17 6.66 -18.59
N LYS A 286 8.99 6.27 -19.07
CA LYS A 286 8.00 7.25 -19.52
C LYS A 286 7.42 7.99 -18.30
N PRO A 287 7.43 9.33 -18.33
CA PRO A 287 6.95 10.09 -17.18
C PRO A 287 5.50 9.73 -16.87
N LYS A 288 5.27 9.13 -15.72
CA LYS A 288 3.95 9.03 -15.10
C LYS A 288 3.63 10.43 -14.57
N LYS A 289 2.86 11.20 -15.32
CA LYS A 289 2.63 12.65 -15.09
C LYS A 289 2.02 12.99 -13.74
N ASP A 290 1.39 12.02 -13.07
CA ASP A 290 0.42 12.32 -12.02
C ASP A 290 0.82 11.81 -10.63
N TYR A 291 1.85 10.95 -10.52
CA TYR A 291 2.29 10.44 -9.21
C TYR A 291 3.16 11.45 -8.47
N PRO A 292 2.83 11.76 -7.20
CA PRO A 292 3.70 12.59 -6.37
C PRO A 292 5.10 11.95 -6.22
N PRO A 293 6.20 12.73 -6.29
CA PRO A 293 7.57 12.18 -6.28
C PRO A 293 7.94 11.47 -4.96
N TYR A 294 7.19 11.69 -3.89
CA TYR A 294 7.36 11.03 -2.59
C TYR A 294 6.56 9.72 -2.47
N SER A 295 5.68 9.40 -3.43
CA SER A 295 4.87 8.19 -3.37
C SER A 295 5.70 6.93 -3.46
N ILE A 296 5.22 5.89 -2.80
CA ILE A 296 5.82 4.56 -2.82
C ILE A 296 4.87 3.64 -3.58
N ARG A 297 5.44 2.78 -4.44
CA ARG A 297 4.69 1.72 -5.11
C ARG A 297 4.97 0.40 -4.40
N MET A 298 3.94 -0.36 -4.05
CA MET A 298 4.12 -1.71 -3.53
C MET A 298 4.36 -2.68 -4.69
N ASN A 299 5.57 -3.21 -4.77
CA ASN A 299 5.94 -4.20 -5.77
C ASN A 299 5.75 -5.61 -5.21
N PHE A 300 5.11 -6.48 -5.97
CA PHE A 300 4.82 -7.84 -5.53
C PHE A 300 4.69 -8.82 -6.70
N VAL A 301 5.03 -10.06 -6.45
CA VAL A 301 4.79 -11.17 -7.38
C VAL A 301 3.59 -12.03 -6.95
N SER A 302 3.14 -11.91 -5.71
CA SER A 302 1.93 -12.53 -5.18
C SER A 302 1.40 -11.76 -3.97
N ASN A 303 0.12 -11.94 -3.66
CA ASN A 303 -0.58 -11.56 -2.43
C ASN A 303 -1.67 -12.60 -2.16
N HIS A 304 -2.52 -12.37 -1.16
CA HIS A 304 -3.60 -13.29 -0.80
C HIS A 304 -4.60 -13.51 -1.95
N ASP A 305 -4.92 -12.49 -2.74
CA ASP A 305 -5.84 -12.59 -3.88
C ASP A 305 -5.21 -13.32 -5.05
N GLU A 306 -4.02 -12.91 -5.47
CA GLU A 306 -3.31 -13.54 -6.57
C GLU A 306 -3.12 -15.04 -6.32
N ASN A 307 -2.68 -15.39 -5.11
CA ASN A 307 -2.48 -16.78 -4.74
C ASN A 307 -3.79 -17.59 -4.77
N SER A 308 -4.88 -17.04 -4.21
CA SER A 308 -6.14 -17.77 -4.07
C SER A 308 -6.91 -17.86 -5.38
N TRP A 309 -6.93 -16.80 -6.20
CA TRP A 309 -7.81 -16.68 -7.36
C TRP A 309 -7.10 -16.88 -8.70
N ASN A 310 -5.88 -16.35 -8.85
CA ASN A 310 -5.17 -16.32 -10.13
C ASN A 310 -4.08 -17.40 -10.27
N GLY A 311 -3.66 -17.99 -9.15
CA GLY A 311 -2.66 -19.06 -9.12
C GLY A 311 -1.43 -18.73 -8.31
N THR A 312 -0.68 -19.75 -7.96
CA THR A 312 0.60 -19.59 -7.28
C THR A 312 1.59 -18.81 -8.16
N VAL A 313 2.64 -18.27 -7.56
CA VAL A 313 3.73 -17.65 -8.32
C VAL A 313 4.31 -18.61 -9.39
N TRP A 314 4.43 -19.89 -9.03
CA TRP A 314 4.95 -20.91 -9.93
C TRP A 314 4.00 -21.26 -11.09
N GLU A 315 2.67 -21.25 -10.84
CA GLU A 315 1.67 -21.46 -11.91
C GLU A 315 1.64 -20.27 -12.89
N ARG A 316 1.88 -19.04 -12.41
CA ARG A 316 1.79 -17.82 -13.21
C ARG A 316 3.08 -17.46 -13.92
N MET A 317 4.23 -17.67 -13.26
CA MET A 317 5.54 -17.19 -13.70
C MET A 317 6.54 -18.32 -14.02
N GLY A 318 6.27 -19.58 -13.60
CA GLY A 318 7.16 -20.71 -13.87
C GLY A 318 8.60 -20.44 -13.44
N ASP A 319 9.54 -20.73 -14.33
CA ASP A 319 10.99 -20.54 -14.12
C ASP A 319 11.41 -19.06 -13.97
N ALA A 320 10.57 -18.12 -14.40
CA ALA A 320 10.81 -16.69 -14.23
C ALA A 320 10.60 -16.20 -12.78
N ALA A 321 10.00 -17.01 -11.90
CA ALA A 321 9.54 -16.58 -10.57
C ALA A 321 10.64 -15.89 -9.74
N GLU A 322 11.85 -16.44 -9.71
CA GLU A 322 12.97 -15.86 -8.94
C GLU A 322 13.47 -14.56 -9.55
N ALA A 323 13.62 -14.49 -10.89
CA ALA A 323 13.99 -13.26 -11.59
C ALA A 323 12.97 -12.13 -11.34
N MET A 324 11.67 -12.44 -11.30
CA MET A 324 10.60 -11.47 -11.00
C MET A 324 10.61 -11.02 -9.54
N VAL A 325 10.97 -11.90 -8.59
CA VAL A 325 11.23 -11.50 -7.19
C VAL A 325 12.38 -10.52 -7.11
N VAL A 326 13.51 -10.82 -7.76
CA VAL A 326 14.69 -9.93 -7.78
C VAL A 326 14.33 -8.59 -8.42
N LEU A 327 13.63 -8.61 -9.53
CA LEU A 327 13.15 -7.40 -10.21
C LEU A 327 12.27 -6.56 -9.29
N SER A 328 11.25 -7.17 -8.66
CA SER A 328 10.31 -6.48 -7.78
C SER A 328 10.97 -5.83 -6.56
N ALA A 329 12.05 -6.44 -6.03
CA ALA A 329 12.76 -5.95 -4.86
C ALA A 329 13.86 -4.92 -5.16
N THR A 330 14.29 -4.78 -6.41
CA THR A 330 15.41 -3.92 -6.80
C THR A 330 15.00 -2.65 -7.55
N VAL A 331 13.84 -2.63 -8.20
CA VAL A 331 13.27 -1.41 -8.81
C VAL A 331 12.74 -0.44 -7.75
N PRO A 332 12.43 0.84 -8.08
CA PRO A 332 11.81 1.78 -7.15
C PRO A 332 10.50 1.27 -6.57
N GLY A 333 10.36 1.33 -5.24
CA GLY A 333 9.17 0.88 -4.51
C GLY A 333 9.51 0.09 -3.26
N MET A 334 8.47 -0.47 -2.63
CA MET A 334 8.57 -1.32 -1.44
C MET A 334 8.16 -2.75 -1.81
N PRO A 335 9.05 -3.75 -1.67
CA PRO A 335 8.70 -5.13 -1.98
C PRO A 335 7.82 -5.74 -0.90
N LEU A 336 6.83 -6.53 -1.35
CA LEU A 336 5.95 -7.36 -0.52
C LEU A 336 6.34 -8.83 -0.62
N ILE A 337 6.30 -9.53 0.52
CA ILE A 337 6.23 -11.00 0.59
C ILE A 337 4.86 -11.39 1.13
N TYR A 338 4.15 -12.27 0.44
CA TYR A 338 2.96 -12.95 0.98
C TYR A 338 3.36 -14.19 1.77
N SER A 339 2.69 -14.45 2.90
CA SER A 339 2.95 -15.59 3.80
C SER A 339 3.12 -16.92 3.05
N GLY A 340 4.28 -17.56 3.24
CA GLY A 340 4.63 -18.84 2.61
C GLY A 340 5.39 -18.72 1.29
N GLN A 341 5.45 -17.54 0.69
CA GLN A 341 6.17 -17.34 -0.56
C GLN A 341 7.67 -17.62 -0.39
N GLU A 342 8.25 -17.18 0.72
CA GLU A 342 9.65 -17.46 1.09
C GLU A 342 9.91 -18.96 1.38
N ALA A 343 8.86 -19.71 1.71
CA ALA A 343 8.92 -21.16 1.85
C ALA A 343 8.69 -21.91 0.51
N GLY A 344 8.59 -21.17 -0.60
CA GLY A 344 8.37 -21.73 -1.93
C GLY A 344 7.02 -22.39 -2.09
N ILE A 345 5.98 -21.86 -1.41
CA ILE A 345 4.63 -22.43 -1.49
C ILE A 345 4.16 -22.54 -2.95
N ASN A 346 3.79 -23.75 -3.36
CA ASN A 346 3.15 -24.00 -4.66
C ASN A 346 1.76 -24.61 -4.46
N LYS A 347 0.96 -23.88 -3.68
CA LYS A 347 -0.41 -24.25 -3.33
C LYS A 347 -1.26 -23.00 -3.27
N ARG A 348 -2.42 -23.01 -3.93
CA ARG A 348 -3.43 -21.97 -3.77
C ARG A 348 -4.10 -22.15 -2.42
N LEU A 349 -3.95 -21.20 -1.53
CA LEU A 349 -4.57 -21.23 -0.22
C LEU A 349 -6.06 -20.96 -0.34
N SER A 350 -6.88 -21.81 0.28
CA SER A 350 -8.33 -21.70 0.25
C SER A 350 -8.82 -20.48 1.01
N PHE A 351 -9.45 -19.51 0.32
CA PHE A 351 -9.78 -18.19 0.88
C PHE A 351 -10.82 -18.26 2.00
N PHE A 352 -11.84 -19.10 1.88
CA PHE A 352 -12.97 -19.20 2.81
C PHE A 352 -12.85 -20.31 3.85
N GLU A 353 -11.73 -21.04 3.84
CA GLU A 353 -11.54 -22.22 4.65
C GLU A 353 -10.26 -22.12 5.48
N LYS A 354 -10.08 -23.05 6.43
CA LYS A 354 -8.79 -23.29 7.06
C LYS A 354 -7.90 -24.05 6.08
N ASP A 355 -6.77 -23.49 5.77
CA ASP A 355 -5.72 -24.13 5.00
C ASP A 355 -4.38 -23.86 5.68
N GLU A 356 -3.33 -24.63 5.38
CA GLU A 356 -2.06 -24.51 6.09
C GLU A 356 -0.92 -24.24 5.12
N ILE A 357 -0.02 -23.35 5.55
CA ILE A 357 1.25 -23.11 4.88
C ILE A 357 2.24 -24.16 5.37
N GLU A 358 2.83 -24.89 4.41
CA GLU A 358 3.90 -25.83 4.70
C GLU A 358 5.24 -25.08 4.79
N TRP A 359 5.71 -24.89 6.03
CA TRP A 359 6.97 -24.18 6.28
C TRP A 359 8.17 -25.09 6.04
N LYS A 360 9.03 -24.71 5.12
CA LYS A 360 10.30 -25.36 4.81
C LYS A 360 11.32 -24.32 4.34
N GLU A 361 12.59 -24.65 4.53
CA GLU A 361 13.65 -23.83 3.96
C GLU A 361 13.69 -24.03 2.44
N GLN A 362 13.74 -22.93 1.71
CA GLN A 362 13.79 -22.88 0.26
C GLN A 362 14.74 -21.77 -0.20
N GLU A 363 15.24 -21.91 -1.41
CA GLU A 363 16.12 -20.92 -2.05
C GLU A 363 15.45 -19.53 -2.13
N MET A 364 14.15 -19.49 -2.40
CA MET A 364 13.34 -18.27 -2.43
C MET A 364 13.48 -17.45 -1.12
N GLY A 365 13.51 -18.11 0.05
CA GLY A 365 13.75 -17.45 1.34
C GLY A 365 15.13 -16.80 1.43
N SER A 366 16.14 -17.45 0.90
CA SER A 366 17.51 -16.92 0.85
C SER A 366 17.63 -15.73 -0.08
N ILE A 367 16.92 -15.75 -1.22
CA ILE A 367 16.83 -14.63 -2.16
C ILE A 367 16.22 -13.41 -1.48
N TYR A 368 15.05 -13.55 -0.86
CA TYR A 368 14.40 -12.44 -0.14
C TYR A 368 15.28 -11.89 0.98
N LYS A 369 15.89 -12.77 1.79
CA LYS A 369 16.77 -12.33 2.86
C LYS A 369 17.93 -11.49 2.33
N THR A 370 18.60 -11.93 1.27
CA THR A 370 19.73 -11.22 0.66
C THR A 370 19.29 -9.83 0.15
N LEU A 371 18.15 -9.76 -0.53
CA LEU A 371 17.63 -8.51 -1.09
C LEU A 371 17.18 -7.53 0.01
N PHE A 372 16.55 -8.02 1.07
CA PHE A 372 16.12 -7.19 2.19
C PHE A 372 17.29 -6.69 3.03
N ASP A 373 18.31 -7.54 3.27
CA ASP A 373 19.55 -7.13 3.89
C ASP A 373 20.28 -6.05 3.07
N LEU A 374 20.30 -6.19 1.74
CA LEU A 374 20.83 -5.17 0.84
C LEU A 374 20.02 -3.86 0.93
N LYS A 375 18.71 -3.94 0.85
CA LYS A 375 17.83 -2.77 0.98
C LYS A 375 18.03 -2.02 2.29
N LYS A 376 18.23 -2.72 3.39
CA LYS A 376 18.52 -2.10 4.71
C LYS A 376 19.80 -1.27 4.72
N LYS A 377 20.84 -1.76 4.09
CA LYS A 377 22.19 -1.18 4.12
C LYS A 377 22.42 -0.14 3.03
N ASN A 378 21.77 -0.30 1.89
CA ASN A 378 22.06 0.48 0.69
C ASN A 378 20.93 1.47 0.35
N LYS A 379 21.21 2.76 0.56
CA LYS A 379 20.23 3.84 0.33
C LYS A 379 19.69 3.88 -1.10
N ALA A 380 20.44 3.36 -2.07
CA ALA A 380 19.95 3.31 -3.45
C ALA A 380 18.61 2.57 -3.57
N LEU A 381 18.35 1.57 -2.70
CA LEU A 381 17.12 0.78 -2.71
C LEU A 381 16.03 1.27 -1.75
N TRP A 382 16.25 2.38 -1.03
CA TRP A 382 15.26 2.89 -0.11
C TRP A 382 13.96 3.33 -0.80
N ASN A 383 12.91 3.56 -0.03
CA ASN A 383 11.56 3.82 -0.53
C ASN A 383 11.33 5.29 -0.89
N GLY A 384 10.50 5.53 -1.91
CA GLY A 384 10.07 6.86 -2.32
C GLY A 384 11.25 7.82 -2.56
N GLU A 385 11.12 9.05 -2.10
CA GLU A 385 12.14 10.10 -2.25
C GLU A 385 13.48 9.83 -1.54
N PHE A 386 13.53 8.82 -0.67
CA PHE A 386 14.74 8.42 0.08
C PHE A 386 15.62 7.45 -0.70
N GLY A 387 15.10 6.80 -1.74
CA GLY A 387 15.83 5.90 -2.63
C GLY A 387 16.45 6.60 -3.85
N GLY A 388 17.21 5.84 -4.63
CA GLY A 388 17.77 6.27 -5.91
C GLY A 388 16.76 6.09 -7.05
N GLU A 389 16.85 6.95 -8.06
CA GLU A 389 16.12 6.76 -9.30
C GLU A 389 16.66 5.56 -10.07
N LEU A 390 15.83 4.96 -10.91
CA LEU A 390 16.23 3.91 -11.84
C LEU A 390 16.83 4.56 -13.10
N LYS A 391 18.11 4.29 -13.34
CA LYS A 391 18.79 4.66 -14.59
C LYS A 391 18.93 3.42 -15.45
N ARG A 392 18.24 3.37 -16.58
CA ARG A 392 18.36 2.30 -17.56
C ARG A 392 19.77 2.28 -18.16
N ILE A 393 20.36 1.11 -18.25
CA ILE A 393 21.66 0.86 -18.90
C ILE A 393 21.38 0.13 -20.21
N GLY A 394 21.75 0.75 -21.34
CA GLY A 394 21.54 0.16 -22.65
C GLY A 394 22.51 -1.00 -22.91
N THR A 395 22.01 -2.01 -23.61
CA THR A 395 22.77 -3.18 -24.05
C THR A 395 22.57 -3.41 -25.54
N THR A 396 23.37 -4.30 -26.12
CA THR A 396 23.16 -4.74 -27.53
C THR A 396 21.94 -5.64 -27.69
N ASN A 397 21.26 -5.99 -26.59
CA ASN A 397 20.04 -6.80 -26.57
C ASN A 397 19.04 -6.26 -25.55
N ASP A 398 18.53 -5.05 -25.76
CA ASP A 398 17.64 -4.36 -24.85
C ASP A 398 16.24 -4.99 -24.73
N SER A 399 15.82 -5.80 -25.69
CA SER A 399 14.53 -6.48 -25.63
C SER A 399 14.50 -7.70 -24.70
N GLY A 400 15.66 -8.33 -24.47
CA GLY A 400 15.77 -9.51 -23.58
C GLY A 400 16.46 -9.20 -22.25
N ILE A 401 17.34 -8.20 -22.24
CA ILE A 401 18.16 -7.86 -21.07
C ILE A 401 17.68 -6.56 -20.45
N PHE A 402 17.31 -6.62 -19.18
CA PHE A 402 17.02 -5.44 -18.40
C PHE A 402 18.18 -5.13 -17.45
N ALA A 403 18.96 -4.11 -17.78
CA ALA A 403 20.07 -3.64 -16.95
C ALA A 403 19.80 -2.21 -16.47
N PHE A 404 20.07 -1.94 -15.21
CA PHE A 404 19.87 -0.61 -14.62
C PHE A 404 20.79 -0.37 -13.42
N LEU A 405 20.97 0.92 -13.11
CA LEU A 405 21.67 1.40 -11.94
C LEU A 405 20.68 2.17 -11.06
N ARG A 406 20.72 1.92 -9.76
CA ARG A 406 20.14 2.81 -8.74
C ARG A 406 21.26 3.45 -7.93
N GLU A 407 21.16 4.76 -7.74
CA GLU A 407 22.20 5.52 -7.06
C GLU A 407 21.60 6.55 -6.11
N LYS A 408 22.10 6.61 -4.87
CA LYS A 408 21.72 7.61 -3.87
C LYS A 408 22.93 7.93 -3.00
N GLU A 409 23.37 9.19 -3.03
CA GLU A 409 24.60 9.59 -2.36
C GLU A 409 25.79 8.71 -2.83
N GLU A 410 26.56 8.10 -1.93
CA GLU A 410 27.64 7.16 -2.25
C GLU A 410 27.20 5.73 -2.57
N HIS A 411 25.93 5.41 -2.29
CA HIS A 411 25.38 4.07 -2.44
C HIS A 411 24.97 3.80 -3.90
N LYS A 412 25.39 2.63 -4.45
CA LYS A 412 25.02 2.20 -5.78
C LYS A 412 24.64 0.71 -5.79
N VAL A 413 23.61 0.39 -6.53
CA VAL A 413 23.21 -0.98 -6.85
C VAL A 413 23.04 -1.10 -8.35
N PHE A 414 23.82 -1.97 -8.97
CA PHE A 414 23.73 -2.33 -10.37
C PHE A 414 23.03 -3.67 -10.51
N VAL A 415 22.04 -3.75 -11.39
CA VAL A 415 21.24 -4.95 -11.61
C VAL A 415 21.19 -5.27 -13.09
N VAL A 416 21.34 -6.54 -13.43
CA VAL A 416 21.13 -7.05 -14.78
C VAL A 416 20.32 -8.35 -14.69
N LEU A 417 19.30 -8.48 -15.54
CA LEU A 417 18.42 -9.65 -15.61
C LEU A 417 18.25 -10.06 -17.08
N ASN A 418 18.33 -11.34 -17.34
CA ASN A 418 17.78 -11.95 -18.54
C ASN A 418 16.29 -12.22 -18.29
N LEU A 419 15.41 -11.51 -18.98
CA LEU A 419 13.95 -11.65 -18.83
C LEU A 419 13.35 -12.44 -20.00
N THR A 420 14.08 -13.50 -20.40
CA THR A 420 13.67 -14.44 -21.45
C THR A 420 13.95 -15.88 -21.05
N ASP A 421 13.31 -16.82 -21.72
CA ASP A 421 13.50 -18.27 -21.59
C ASP A 421 14.66 -18.84 -22.46
N GLU A 422 15.50 -17.95 -23.01
CA GLU A 422 16.65 -18.30 -23.81
C GLU A 422 17.95 -17.67 -23.27
N THR A 423 19.10 -18.33 -23.49
CA THR A 423 20.41 -17.74 -23.17
C THR A 423 20.63 -16.48 -24.01
N GLN A 424 20.92 -15.35 -23.35
CA GLN A 424 21.15 -14.08 -24.00
C GLN A 424 22.62 -13.66 -23.93
N LYS A 425 23.16 -13.24 -25.09
CA LYS A 425 24.49 -12.65 -25.21
C LYS A 425 24.37 -11.17 -25.50
N PHE A 426 25.14 -10.36 -24.80
CA PHE A 426 25.07 -8.90 -24.92
C PHE A 426 26.38 -8.23 -24.51
N THR A 427 26.51 -6.95 -24.85
CA THR A 427 27.50 -6.02 -24.31
C THR A 427 26.79 -4.76 -23.85
N PHE A 428 27.40 -3.99 -22.96
CA PHE A 428 26.85 -2.68 -22.54
C PHE A 428 27.20 -1.61 -23.58
N ASN A 429 26.24 -0.70 -23.85
CA ASN A 429 26.39 0.36 -24.85
C ASN A 429 27.12 1.61 -24.32
N GLU A 430 27.29 1.75 -23.02
CA GLU A 430 27.84 2.94 -22.38
C GLU A 430 29.13 2.66 -21.59
N LYS A 431 30.10 3.56 -21.72
CA LYS A 431 31.46 3.44 -21.16
C LYS A 431 31.61 3.77 -19.69
N CYS A 432 30.53 3.94 -18.92
CA CYS A 432 30.58 4.83 -17.75
C CYS A 432 30.51 4.15 -16.39
N TYR A 433 30.59 2.83 -16.30
CA TYR A 433 30.34 2.13 -15.03
C TYR A 433 31.55 1.35 -14.51
N CYS A 434 32.77 1.80 -14.82
CA CYS A 434 34.05 1.20 -14.40
C CYS A 434 34.30 1.29 -12.88
N ASP A 435 33.28 0.97 -12.09
CA ASP A 435 33.39 0.79 -10.65
C ASP A 435 33.58 -0.70 -10.33
N LYS A 436 34.20 -0.99 -9.19
CA LYS A 436 34.28 -2.35 -8.68
C LYS A 436 32.98 -2.69 -7.94
N TYR A 437 32.31 -3.70 -8.42
CA TYR A 437 31.07 -4.20 -7.85
C TYR A 437 31.26 -5.58 -7.25
N THR A 438 30.44 -5.94 -6.27
CA THR A 438 30.36 -7.29 -5.73
C THR A 438 28.93 -7.80 -5.86
N ASP A 439 28.77 -8.95 -6.51
CA ASP A 439 27.47 -9.62 -6.60
C ASP A 439 27.05 -10.12 -5.22
N VAL A 440 25.84 -9.75 -4.80
CA VAL A 440 25.35 -9.95 -3.42
C VAL A 440 24.99 -11.41 -3.13
N PHE A 441 24.72 -12.22 -4.15
CA PHE A 441 24.39 -13.64 -4.01
C PHE A 441 25.63 -14.51 -3.98
N THR A 442 26.62 -14.21 -4.82
CA THR A 442 27.82 -15.04 -5.00
C THR A 442 29.03 -14.52 -4.25
N GLY A 443 29.04 -13.26 -3.84
CA GLY A 443 30.19 -12.58 -3.23
C GLY A 443 31.35 -12.33 -4.20
N LYS A 444 31.18 -12.60 -5.49
CA LYS A 444 32.22 -12.39 -6.51
C LYS A 444 32.30 -10.91 -6.87
N SER A 445 33.52 -10.37 -6.87
CA SER A 445 33.78 -9.00 -7.32
C SER A 445 34.21 -8.99 -8.78
N PHE A 446 33.74 -8.02 -9.52
CA PHE A 446 34.11 -7.76 -10.92
C PHE A 446 34.07 -6.27 -11.21
N GLU A 447 34.72 -5.89 -12.30
CA GLU A 447 34.64 -4.56 -12.87
C GLU A 447 33.78 -4.66 -14.14
N ILE A 448 32.85 -3.74 -14.30
CA ILE A 448 32.11 -3.64 -15.56
C ILE A 448 33.04 -2.94 -16.55
N ILE A 449 33.59 -3.70 -17.48
CA ILE A 449 34.49 -3.22 -18.54
C ILE A 449 33.71 -3.20 -19.83
N ASP A 450 33.84 -2.11 -20.57
CA ASP A 450 33.26 -1.95 -21.91
C ASP A 450 33.72 -3.07 -22.86
N GLU A 451 32.87 -3.43 -23.83
CA GLU A 451 33.14 -4.35 -24.89
C GLU A 451 33.38 -5.84 -24.50
N ILE A 452 33.32 -6.18 -23.20
CA ILE A 452 33.33 -7.59 -22.80
C ILE A 452 31.94 -8.17 -23.05
N GLY A 453 31.90 -9.21 -23.93
CA GLY A 453 30.67 -9.97 -24.13
C GLY A 453 30.27 -10.71 -22.88
N MET A 454 29.04 -10.50 -22.45
CA MET A 454 28.40 -11.21 -21.33
C MET A 454 27.39 -12.22 -21.86
N SER A 455 27.13 -13.26 -21.07
CA SER A 455 26.07 -14.23 -21.33
C SER A 455 25.31 -14.49 -20.04
N LEU A 456 23.99 -14.46 -20.10
CA LEU A 456 23.10 -14.87 -19.03
C LEU A 456 22.21 -16.01 -19.52
N GLU A 457 22.12 -17.05 -18.70
CA GLU A 457 21.19 -18.17 -18.94
C GLU A 457 19.72 -17.70 -18.81
N PRO A 458 18.73 -18.50 -19.24
CA PRO A 458 17.32 -18.16 -19.07
C PRO A 458 17.01 -17.72 -17.65
N TRP A 459 16.37 -16.55 -17.49
CA TRP A 459 15.96 -15.95 -16.21
C TRP A 459 17.08 -15.70 -15.19
N GLU A 460 18.35 -15.79 -15.63
CA GLU A 460 19.51 -15.51 -14.79
C GLU A 460 19.59 -14.00 -14.50
N TYR A 461 20.07 -13.69 -13.30
CA TYR A 461 20.21 -12.32 -12.81
C TYR A 461 21.51 -12.13 -12.03
N SER A 462 21.92 -10.88 -11.92
CA SER A 462 23.00 -10.44 -11.04
C SER A 462 22.62 -9.13 -10.38
N VAL A 463 22.82 -9.05 -9.07
CA VAL A 463 22.57 -7.84 -8.26
C VAL A 463 23.86 -7.48 -7.55
N CYS A 464 24.38 -6.31 -7.84
CA CYS A 464 25.72 -5.93 -7.47
C CYS A 464 25.73 -4.62 -6.69
N GLU A 465 26.40 -4.61 -5.54
CA GLU A 465 26.64 -3.39 -4.78
C GLU A 465 28.04 -2.86 -5.03
N LYS A 466 28.17 -1.52 -5.03
CA LYS A 466 29.46 -0.85 -5.03
C LYS A 466 30.04 -0.80 -3.62
N HIS A 467 31.34 -1.08 -3.48
CA HIS A 467 32.11 -0.90 -2.24
C HIS A 467 32.75 0.48 -2.14
#